data_92b9eb169a0ddc9ed19d2b6a0a4e7abf
#
_entry.id   92b9eb169a0ddc9ed19d2b6a0a4e7abf
#
_cell.length_a   1.000
_cell.length_b   1.000
_cell.length_c   1.000
_cell.angle_alpha   90.00
_cell.angle_beta   90.00
_cell.angle_gamma   90.00
#
_symmetry.space_group_name_H-M   'P 1'
#
loop_
_entity.id
_entity.type
_entity.pdbx_description
1 polymer ?
#
loop_
_entity_poly.entity_id
_entity_poly.type
_entity_poly.pdbx_seq_one_letter_code
_entity_poly.pdbx_strand_id
1 'polypeptide(L)'
;EHYKRGGVAIGELMGHKSERVLQIAEIFKQAGISCQLSDDIRKSKWEKMCWNCVFNPLTVLIDDKVAKALDHPEMAGVIRQIVGEVMAVSAAVKVPLAPDMAEKVVKWTQELRDIHTSMYDDWKAKRPTEIDYLNGYIVRMGRELGIPTPVNEALTAMVKAITEREPAGPGVVRIDGAVVQPVSLTRAALAQLPQAQHVEDISQLMPSMRGRAIRVNGLLDIPALAVDADHVTFHSVDGKYAATLTLQQARDFGLLLYELDGQPLPDGKG
;
A
#
# COMPACT_ATOMS: atom_id res chain seq x y z
N GLU A 1 -8.87 -8.38 -4.29
CA GLU A 1 -8.38 -9.36 -3.31
C GLU A 1 -9.13 -10.67 -3.49
N HIS A 2 -8.43 -11.70 -3.93
CA HIS A 2 -8.99 -13.02 -4.04
C HIS A 2 -8.95 -13.70 -2.66
N TYR A 3 -10.03 -13.63 -1.93
CA TYR A 3 -10.27 -14.67 -0.93
C TYR A 3 -10.27 -16.02 -1.66
N LYS A 4 -9.77 -17.09 -1.03
CA LYS A 4 -9.79 -18.45 -1.60
C LYS A 4 -11.19 -18.92 -2.07
N ARG A 5 -12.24 -18.15 -1.85
CA ARG A 5 -13.62 -18.33 -2.34
C ARG A 5 -14.12 -17.18 -3.22
N GLY A 6 -13.25 -16.28 -3.68
CA GLY A 6 -13.52 -15.24 -4.68
C GLY A 6 -14.93 -14.64 -4.56
N GLY A 7 -15.12 -13.66 -3.68
CA GLY A 7 -16.40 -12.96 -3.56
C GLY A 7 -16.19 -11.45 -3.60
N VAL A 8 -17.17 -10.73 -4.14
CA VAL A 8 -17.20 -9.27 -4.19
C VAL A 8 -18.40 -8.79 -3.39
N ALA A 9 -18.21 -7.76 -2.58
CA ALA A 9 -19.31 -7.01 -1.97
C ALA A 9 -19.43 -5.66 -2.66
N ILE A 10 -20.62 -5.30 -3.12
CA ILE A 10 -20.94 -4.02 -3.74
C ILE A 10 -22.14 -3.37 -3.09
N GLY A 11 -22.20 -2.04 -3.13
CA GLY A 11 -23.32 -1.27 -2.59
C GLY A 11 -23.14 0.21 -2.90
N GLU A 12 -24.21 0.97 -2.75
CA GLU A 12 -24.17 2.42 -2.87
C GLU A 12 -23.71 3.08 -1.57
N LEU A 13 -23.00 4.21 -1.69
CA LEU A 13 -22.51 4.96 -0.52
C LEU A 13 -23.65 5.49 0.39
N MET A 14 -24.82 5.72 -0.18
CA MET A 14 -25.99 6.24 0.53
C MET A 14 -26.95 5.14 0.99
N GLY A 15 -26.56 3.86 0.92
CA GLY A 15 -27.30 2.74 1.50
C GLY A 15 -28.58 2.31 0.75
N HIS A 16 -28.77 2.71 -0.52
CA HIS A 16 -29.90 2.25 -1.33
C HIS A 16 -29.46 1.28 -2.41
N LYS A 17 -30.34 0.40 -2.84
CA LYS A 17 -30.09 -0.51 -3.96
C LYS A 17 -30.53 0.17 -5.26
N SER A 18 -29.59 0.84 -5.92
CA SER A 18 -29.86 1.44 -7.23
C SER A 18 -29.94 0.36 -8.32
N GLU A 19 -30.62 0.68 -9.41
CA GLU A 19 -30.65 -0.19 -10.60
C GLU A 19 -29.24 -0.50 -11.10
N ARG A 20 -28.33 0.48 -11.08
CA ARG A 20 -26.93 0.31 -11.43
C ARG A 20 -26.24 -0.78 -10.60
N VAL A 21 -26.41 -0.80 -9.28
CA VAL A 21 -25.82 -1.81 -8.39
C VAL A 21 -26.38 -3.20 -8.70
N LEU A 22 -27.69 -3.30 -8.97
CA LEU A 22 -28.32 -4.56 -9.33
C LEU A 22 -27.79 -5.10 -10.66
N GLN A 23 -27.64 -4.24 -11.66
CA GLN A 23 -27.06 -4.61 -12.97
C GLN A 23 -25.61 -5.09 -12.84
N ILE A 24 -24.78 -4.40 -12.04
CA ILE A 24 -23.40 -4.81 -11.78
C ILE A 24 -23.36 -6.17 -11.06
N ALA A 25 -24.23 -6.39 -10.06
CA ALA A 25 -24.31 -7.68 -9.37
C ALA A 25 -24.67 -8.82 -10.33
N GLU A 26 -25.58 -8.57 -11.26
CA GLU A 26 -25.95 -9.58 -12.26
C GLU A 26 -24.80 -9.90 -13.21
N ILE A 27 -23.98 -8.92 -13.61
CA ILE A 27 -22.76 -9.15 -14.40
C ILE A 27 -21.78 -10.06 -13.64
N PHE A 28 -21.52 -9.81 -12.36
CA PHE A 28 -20.67 -10.69 -11.56
C PHE A 28 -21.22 -12.11 -11.47
N LYS A 29 -22.53 -12.25 -11.25
CA LYS A 29 -23.21 -13.54 -11.20
C LYS A 29 -23.09 -14.30 -12.53
N GLN A 30 -23.30 -13.64 -13.67
CA GLN A 30 -23.11 -14.24 -15.00
C GLN A 30 -21.66 -14.66 -15.25
N ALA A 31 -20.70 -13.94 -14.69
CA ALA A 31 -19.29 -14.31 -14.74
C ALA A 31 -18.90 -15.44 -13.75
N GLY A 32 -19.86 -16.00 -13.00
CA GLY A 32 -19.60 -17.03 -12.01
C GLY A 32 -18.90 -16.51 -10.73
N ILE A 33 -18.87 -15.20 -10.52
CA ILE A 33 -18.24 -14.57 -9.35
C ILE A 33 -19.33 -14.32 -8.29
N SER A 34 -19.09 -14.84 -7.08
CA SER A 34 -19.98 -14.55 -5.93
C SER A 34 -20.00 -13.06 -5.65
N CYS A 35 -21.19 -12.45 -5.72
CA CYS A 35 -21.38 -11.03 -5.46
C CYS A 35 -22.47 -10.83 -4.41
N GLN A 36 -22.09 -10.19 -3.29
CA GLN A 36 -23.01 -9.82 -2.22
C GLN A 36 -23.42 -8.36 -2.35
N LEU A 37 -24.72 -8.10 -2.33
CA LEU A 37 -25.25 -6.75 -2.25
C LEU A 37 -25.22 -6.29 -0.78
N SER A 38 -24.49 -5.21 -0.52
CA SER A 38 -24.44 -4.59 0.80
C SER A 38 -25.49 -3.48 0.90
N ASP A 39 -26.25 -3.50 1.96
CA ASP A 39 -27.20 -2.42 2.29
C ASP A 39 -26.48 -1.19 2.87
N ASP A 40 -25.25 -1.37 3.37
CA ASP A 40 -24.36 -0.30 3.85
C ASP A 40 -22.90 -0.68 3.53
N ILE A 41 -22.44 -0.28 2.36
CA ILE A 41 -21.06 -0.57 1.91
C ILE A 41 -20.00 0.14 2.78
N ARG A 42 -20.33 1.28 3.38
CA ARG A 42 -19.44 1.96 4.31
C ARG A 42 -19.18 1.11 5.54
N LYS A 43 -20.27 0.56 6.12
CA LYS A 43 -20.18 -0.36 7.26
C LYS A 43 -19.35 -1.60 6.91
N SER A 44 -19.63 -2.23 5.77
CA SER A 44 -18.86 -3.39 5.29
C SER A 44 -17.38 -3.10 5.18
N LYS A 45 -17.00 -1.90 4.69
CA LYS A 45 -15.60 -1.46 4.62
C LYS A 45 -14.96 -1.29 5.99
N TRP A 46 -15.69 -0.72 6.96
CA TRP A 46 -15.18 -0.56 8.33
C TRP A 46 -15.06 -1.91 9.06
N GLU A 47 -15.97 -2.85 8.82
CA GLU A 47 -15.85 -4.23 9.32
C GLU A 47 -14.60 -4.92 8.77
N LYS A 48 -14.34 -4.78 7.46
CA LYS A 48 -13.09 -5.26 6.84
C LYS A 48 -11.85 -4.54 7.40
N MET A 49 -11.95 -3.23 7.68
CA MET A 49 -10.87 -2.45 8.31
C MET A 49 -10.52 -3.02 9.68
N CYS A 50 -11.50 -3.44 10.49
CA CYS A 50 -11.23 -4.12 11.77
C CYS A 50 -10.37 -5.36 11.58
N TRP A 51 -10.68 -6.21 10.61
CA TRP A 51 -9.88 -7.41 10.30
C TRP A 51 -8.48 -7.05 9.82
N ASN A 52 -8.38 -6.13 8.86
CA ASN A 52 -7.11 -5.72 8.28
C ASN A 52 -6.18 -5.08 9.33
N CYS A 53 -6.68 -4.19 10.18
CA CYS A 53 -5.87 -3.54 11.22
C CYS A 53 -5.35 -4.52 12.28
N VAL A 54 -5.99 -5.69 12.44
CA VAL A 54 -5.51 -6.75 13.32
C VAL A 54 -4.46 -7.60 12.60
N PHE A 55 -4.87 -8.31 11.55
CA PHE A 55 -4.07 -9.42 11.04
C PHE A 55 -2.99 -9.01 10.05
N ASN A 56 -3.16 -7.90 9.32
CA ASN A 56 -2.11 -7.45 8.41
C ASN A 56 -0.81 -7.10 9.14
N PRO A 57 -0.81 -6.21 10.14
CA PRO A 57 0.42 -5.91 10.87
C PRO A 57 0.92 -7.09 11.69
N LEU A 58 0.04 -7.86 12.33
CA LEU A 58 0.46 -8.98 13.19
C LEU A 58 1.20 -10.07 12.41
N THR A 59 0.75 -10.44 11.22
CA THR A 59 1.44 -11.45 10.41
C THR A 59 2.84 -10.99 9.97
N VAL A 60 3.04 -9.70 9.72
CA VAL A 60 4.37 -9.14 9.45
C VAL A 60 5.25 -9.19 10.70
N LEU A 61 4.73 -8.77 11.86
CA LEU A 61 5.49 -8.69 13.10
C LEU A 61 5.91 -10.06 13.64
N ILE A 62 5.06 -11.07 13.51
CA ILE A 62 5.33 -12.43 13.98
C ILE A 62 5.99 -13.32 12.92
N ASP A 63 6.10 -12.81 11.68
CA ASP A 63 6.63 -13.53 10.50
C ASP A 63 5.97 -14.91 10.30
N ASP A 64 4.63 -14.97 10.39
CA ASP A 64 3.89 -16.23 10.32
C ASP A 64 2.45 -16.00 9.83
N LYS A 65 1.69 -17.09 9.66
CA LYS A 65 0.29 -17.11 9.29
C LYS A 65 -0.61 -16.51 10.38
N VAL A 66 -1.83 -16.21 10.00
CA VAL A 66 -2.89 -15.68 10.86
C VAL A 66 -3.14 -16.59 12.10
N ALA A 67 -3.07 -17.91 11.95
CA ALA A 67 -3.23 -18.86 13.05
C ALA A 67 -2.30 -18.57 14.23
N LYS A 68 -1.06 -18.17 13.96
CA LYS A 68 -0.07 -17.90 15.02
C LYS A 68 -0.49 -16.78 15.96
N ALA A 69 -1.06 -15.69 15.39
CA ALA A 69 -1.61 -14.62 16.19
C ALA A 69 -2.90 -15.03 16.90
N LEU A 70 -3.77 -15.78 16.21
CA LEU A 70 -5.08 -16.17 16.72
C LEU A 70 -4.99 -17.13 17.93
N ASP A 71 -4.03 -18.03 17.92
CA ASP A 71 -3.89 -19.09 18.94
C ASP A 71 -3.10 -18.66 20.18
N HIS A 72 -2.43 -17.51 20.13
CA HIS A 72 -1.68 -17.05 21.28
C HIS A 72 -2.63 -16.46 22.35
N PRO A 73 -2.61 -16.98 23.59
CA PRO A 73 -3.62 -16.64 24.60
C PRO A 73 -3.74 -15.14 24.89
N GLU A 74 -2.61 -14.40 24.88
CA GLU A 74 -2.60 -12.97 25.21
C GLU A 74 -3.07 -12.09 24.03
N MET A 75 -3.06 -12.62 22.79
CA MET A 75 -3.45 -11.84 21.61
C MET A 75 -4.94 -11.50 21.58
N ALA A 76 -5.78 -12.26 22.27
CA ALA A 76 -7.20 -11.92 22.38
C ALA A 76 -7.43 -10.52 23.00
N GLY A 77 -6.60 -10.12 23.96
CA GLY A 77 -6.61 -8.78 24.54
C GLY A 77 -6.19 -7.71 23.55
N VAL A 78 -5.09 -7.96 22.83
CA VAL A 78 -4.56 -7.06 21.80
C VAL A 78 -5.56 -6.88 20.67
N ILE A 79 -6.16 -7.96 20.16
CA ILE A 79 -7.20 -7.92 19.10
C ILE A 79 -8.37 -7.02 19.53
N ARG A 80 -8.89 -7.19 20.77
CA ARG A 80 -9.98 -6.36 21.27
C ARG A 80 -9.60 -4.88 21.35
N GLN A 81 -8.37 -4.55 21.74
CA GLN A 81 -7.90 -3.16 21.77
C GLN A 81 -7.80 -2.56 20.37
N ILE A 82 -7.18 -3.26 19.42
CA ILE A 82 -7.08 -2.79 18.02
C ILE A 82 -8.46 -2.53 17.44
N VAL A 83 -9.38 -3.50 17.56
CA VAL A 83 -10.74 -3.38 17.02
C VAL A 83 -11.51 -2.28 17.75
N GLY A 84 -11.36 -2.14 19.08
CA GLY A 84 -11.98 -1.10 19.86
C GLY A 84 -11.61 0.32 19.40
N GLU A 85 -10.33 0.55 19.09
CA GLU A 85 -9.85 1.82 18.53
C GLU A 85 -10.47 2.10 17.14
N VAL A 86 -10.51 1.09 16.25
CA VAL A 86 -11.15 1.20 14.93
C VAL A 86 -12.65 1.51 15.07
N MET A 87 -13.34 0.84 16.00
CA MET A 87 -14.75 1.08 16.28
C MET A 87 -15.02 2.49 16.81
N ALA A 88 -14.15 3.00 17.68
CA ALA A 88 -14.30 4.35 18.20
C ALA A 88 -14.19 5.40 17.09
N VAL A 89 -13.21 5.25 16.19
CA VAL A 89 -13.04 6.13 15.03
C VAL A 89 -14.23 5.99 14.07
N SER A 90 -14.69 4.77 13.77
CA SER A 90 -15.82 4.54 12.85
C SER A 90 -17.12 5.13 13.38
N ALA A 91 -17.38 5.04 14.69
CA ALA A 91 -18.55 5.64 15.32
C ALA A 91 -18.53 7.18 15.24
N ALA A 92 -17.36 7.79 15.41
CA ALA A 92 -17.22 9.25 15.31
C ALA A 92 -17.47 9.76 13.88
N VAL A 93 -17.15 8.98 12.84
CA VAL A 93 -17.50 9.30 11.44
C VAL A 93 -18.89 8.81 11.04
N LYS A 94 -19.78 8.54 12.02
CA LYS A 94 -21.19 8.15 11.83
C LYS A 94 -21.38 6.81 11.13
N VAL A 95 -20.46 5.85 11.36
CA VAL A 95 -20.57 4.46 10.89
C VAL A 95 -20.38 3.51 12.08
N PRO A 96 -21.32 3.45 13.04
CA PRO A 96 -21.17 2.58 14.20
C PRO A 96 -21.19 1.10 13.80
N LEU A 97 -20.27 0.34 14.37
CA LEU A 97 -20.18 -1.11 14.19
C LEU A 97 -20.89 -1.84 15.33
N ALA A 98 -21.10 -3.14 15.16
CA ALA A 98 -21.74 -3.97 16.18
C ALA A 98 -20.82 -4.08 17.43
N PRO A 99 -21.37 -4.07 18.64
CA PRO A 99 -20.57 -4.13 19.88
C PRO A 99 -19.70 -5.37 20.00
N ASP A 100 -20.09 -6.47 19.37
CA ASP A 100 -19.38 -7.76 19.32
C ASP A 100 -18.40 -7.88 18.15
N MET A 101 -17.93 -6.75 17.62
CA MET A 101 -17.10 -6.74 16.41
C MET A 101 -15.76 -7.49 16.59
N ALA A 102 -15.16 -7.41 17.76
CA ALA A 102 -13.90 -8.13 18.04
C ALA A 102 -14.11 -9.64 18.01
N GLU A 103 -15.19 -10.13 18.59
CA GLU A 103 -15.59 -11.54 18.57
C GLU A 103 -15.90 -12.02 17.15
N LYS A 104 -16.57 -11.18 16.35
CA LYS A 104 -16.82 -11.45 14.93
C LYS A 104 -15.53 -11.56 14.13
N VAL A 105 -14.58 -10.65 14.34
CA VAL A 105 -13.27 -10.69 13.69
C VAL A 105 -12.56 -12.02 14.00
N VAL A 106 -12.52 -12.43 15.26
CA VAL A 106 -11.94 -13.73 15.66
C VAL A 106 -12.68 -14.89 15.01
N LYS A 107 -14.02 -14.88 15.02
CA LYS A 107 -14.84 -15.96 14.43
C LYS A 107 -14.61 -16.10 12.93
N TRP A 108 -14.63 -15.01 12.18
CA TRP A 108 -14.39 -15.03 10.72
C TRP A 108 -12.99 -15.57 10.39
N THR A 109 -12.03 -15.28 11.25
CA THR A 109 -10.64 -15.68 11.06
C THR A 109 -10.44 -17.19 11.23
N GLN A 110 -11.33 -17.91 11.91
CA GLN A 110 -11.23 -19.38 12.05
C GLN A 110 -11.22 -20.10 10.70
N GLU A 111 -11.89 -19.55 9.68
CA GLU A 111 -11.87 -20.10 8.31
C GLU A 111 -10.62 -19.69 7.51
N LEU A 112 -9.87 -18.72 8.00
CA LEU A 112 -8.71 -18.11 7.33
C LEU A 112 -7.39 -18.37 8.06
N ARG A 113 -7.35 -19.34 8.96
CA ARG A 113 -6.20 -19.60 9.86
C ARG A 113 -4.88 -19.83 9.13
N ASP A 114 -4.94 -20.54 8.01
CA ASP A 114 -3.76 -21.05 7.30
C ASP A 114 -3.24 -20.12 6.19
N ILE A 115 -3.71 -18.88 6.16
CA ILE A 115 -3.27 -17.90 5.15
C ILE A 115 -2.25 -16.93 5.71
N HIS A 116 -1.40 -16.39 4.83
CA HIS A 116 -0.73 -15.11 5.03
C HIS A 116 -1.65 -13.97 4.57
N THR A 117 -1.44 -12.79 5.11
CA THR A 117 -2.16 -11.59 4.65
C THR A 117 -1.49 -10.98 3.42
N SER A 118 -2.22 -10.14 2.67
CA SER A 118 -1.63 -9.39 1.55
C SER A 118 -0.43 -8.54 1.98
N MET A 119 -0.51 -7.91 3.15
CA MET A 119 0.60 -7.12 3.70
C MET A 119 1.84 -7.98 3.97
N TYR A 120 1.67 -9.21 4.46
CA TYR A 120 2.76 -10.15 4.64
C TYR A 120 3.39 -10.53 3.30
N ASP A 121 2.57 -10.83 2.30
CA ASP A 121 3.03 -11.21 0.95
C ASP A 121 3.78 -10.02 0.29
N ASP A 122 3.30 -8.79 0.46
CA ASP A 122 3.98 -7.58 -0.01
C ASP A 122 5.33 -7.39 0.68
N TRP A 123 5.37 -7.52 2.00
CA TRP A 123 6.62 -7.44 2.76
C TRP A 123 7.65 -8.48 2.32
N LYS A 124 7.23 -9.76 2.19
CA LYS A 124 8.13 -10.85 1.73
C LYS A 124 8.62 -10.62 0.31
N ALA A 125 7.77 -10.10 -0.56
CA ALA A 125 8.13 -9.72 -1.93
C ALA A 125 8.88 -8.38 -2.01
N LYS A 126 9.22 -7.77 -0.87
CA LYS A 126 9.90 -6.47 -0.77
C LYS A 126 9.13 -5.35 -1.48
N ARG A 127 7.80 -5.44 -1.54
CA ARG A 127 6.92 -4.38 -2.00
C ARG A 127 6.52 -3.45 -0.85
N PRO A 128 6.15 -2.19 -1.12
CA PRO A 128 5.58 -1.30 -0.12
C PRO A 128 4.33 -1.90 0.52
N THR A 129 4.19 -1.77 1.83
CA THR A 129 3.01 -2.24 2.54
C THR A 129 1.94 -1.18 2.65
N GLU A 130 0.68 -1.59 2.83
CA GLU A 130 -0.47 -0.68 3.02
C GLU A 130 -0.63 -0.19 4.47
N ILE A 131 0.39 -0.31 5.33
CA ILE A 131 0.27 0.01 6.77
C ILE A 131 -0.24 1.43 7.01
N ASP A 132 0.20 2.42 6.22
CA ASP A 132 -0.25 3.81 6.32
C ASP A 132 -1.71 4.03 5.93
N TYR A 133 -2.24 3.19 5.05
CA TYR A 133 -3.63 3.26 4.58
C TYR A 133 -4.60 2.45 5.44
N LEU A 134 -4.08 1.60 6.32
CA LEU A 134 -4.83 0.78 7.29
C LEU A 134 -4.68 1.36 8.69
N ASN A 135 -3.77 0.84 9.50
CA ASN A 135 -3.57 1.31 10.88
C ASN A 135 -3.17 2.80 10.93
N GLY A 136 -2.30 3.26 10.02
CA GLY A 136 -1.94 4.67 9.90
C GLY A 136 -3.11 5.59 9.56
N TYR A 137 -4.10 5.13 8.79
CA TYR A 137 -5.34 5.86 8.57
C TYR A 137 -6.14 6.02 9.86
N ILE A 138 -6.28 4.95 10.66
CA ILE A 138 -6.97 5.00 11.96
C ILE A 138 -6.27 5.99 12.91
N VAL A 139 -4.94 6.00 12.93
CA VAL A 139 -4.14 6.93 13.75
C VAL A 139 -4.39 8.39 13.33
N ARG A 140 -4.34 8.69 12.03
CA ARG A 140 -4.60 10.06 11.53
C ARG A 140 -6.02 10.52 11.88
N MET A 141 -7.01 9.69 11.57
CA MET A 141 -8.41 9.99 11.91
C MET A 141 -8.63 10.15 13.42
N GLY A 142 -7.99 9.28 14.22
CA GLY A 142 -8.03 9.38 15.68
C GLY A 142 -7.51 10.73 16.17
N ARG A 143 -6.37 11.19 15.67
CA ARG A 143 -5.80 12.51 16.01
C ARG A 143 -6.72 13.65 15.60
N GLU A 144 -7.28 13.62 14.39
CA GLU A 144 -8.21 14.64 13.88
C GLU A 144 -9.50 14.72 14.70
N LEU A 145 -9.97 13.59 15.23
CA LEU A 145 -11.23 13.46 15.98
C LEU A 145 -11.03 13.50 17.51
N GLY A 146 -9.79 13.61 18.00
CA GLY A 146 -9.49 13.57 19.43
C GLY A 146 -9.70 12.19 20.08
N ILE A 147 -9.59 11.10 19.31
CA ILE A 147 -9.78 9.72 19.77
C ILE A 147 -8.40 9.04 19.91
N PRO A 148 -8.03 8.56 21.10
CA PRO A 148 -6.78 7.84 21.29
C PRO A 148 -6.77 6.50 20.51
N THR A 149 -5.66 6.25 19.80
CA THR A 149 -5.45 5.01 19.03
C THR A 149 -4.04 4.45 19.26
N PRO A 150 -3.61 4.27 20.54
CA PRO A 150 -2.23 3.95 20.86
C PRO A 150 -1.76 2.59 20.32
N VAL A 151 -2.64 1.59 20.25
CA VAL A 151 -2.26 0.25 19.75
C VAL A 151 -2.08 0.28 18.23
N ASN A 152 -2.98 0.92 17.49
CA ASN A 152 -2.80 1.11 16.04
C ASN A 152 -1.57 1.97 15.73
N GLU A 153 -1.27 2.98 16.55
CA GLU A 153 -0.06 3.79 16.41
C GLU A 153 1.22 2.97 16.61
N ALA A 154 1.27 2.16 17.68
CA ALA A 154 2.38 1.27 17.94
C ALA A 154 2.60 0.25 16.81
N LEU A 155 1.52 -0.40 16.32
CA LEU A 155 1.60 -1.34 15.21
C LEU A 155 2.09 -0.65 13.93
N THR A 156 1.61 0.56 13.64
CA THR A 156 2.08 1.34 12.49
C THR A 156 3.59 1.59 12.58
N ALA A 157 4.07 2.04 13.72
CA ALA A 157 5.48 2.32 13.93
C ALA A 157 6.35 1.05 13.83
N MET A 158 5.92 -0.06 14.43
CA MET A 158 6.65 -1.32 14.41
C MET A 158 6.73 -1.93 13.00
N VAL A 159 5.61 -1.95 12.25
CA VAL A 159 5.62 -2.44 10.87
C VAL A 159 6.51 -1.55 10.01
N LYS A 160 6.41 -0.23 10.12
CA LYS A 160 7.31 0.69 9.41
C LYS A 160 8.78 0.41 9.72
N ALA A 161 9.15 0.26 10.98
CA ALA A 161 10.52 -0.04 11.37
C ALA A 161 11.07 -1.33 10.73
N ILE A 162 10.20 -2.31 10.43
CA ILE A 162 10.58 -3.56 9.76
C ILE A 162 10.56 -3.44 8.24
N THR A 163 9.61 -2.68 7.68
CA THR A 163 9.32 -2.67 6.25
C THR A 163 9.84 -1.43 5.53
N GLU A 164 9.99 -0.32 6.24
CA GLU A 164 10.56 0.89 5.64
C GLU A 164 12.05 0.70 5.39
N ARG A 165 12.41 1.03 4.19
CA ARG A 165 13.81 1.10 3.79
C ARG A 165 14.33 2.47 4.16
N GLU A 166 15.61 2.56 4.48
CA GLU A 166 16.24 3.86 4.63
C GLU A 166 15.99 4.68 3.36
N PRO A 167 15.41 5.87 3.47
CA PRO A 167 15.23 6.73 2.32
C PRO A 167 16.60 7.03 1.69
N ALA A 168 16.66 7.12 0.39
CA ALA A 168 17.84 7.63 -0.28
C ALA A 168 18.14 9.02 0.27
N GLY A 169 19.40 9.29 0.63
CA GLY A 169 19.82 10.63 1.05
C GLY A 169 19.58 11.66 -0.07
N PRO A 170 19.59 12.96 0.24
CA PRO A 170 19.40 14.01 -0.76
C PRO A 170 20.35 13.86 -1.93
N GLY A 171 19.83 13.96 -3.15
CA GLY A 171 20.60 13.81 -4.39
C GLY A 171 21.05 12.37 -4.70
N VAL A 172 20.45 11.36 -4.07
CA VAL A 172 20.71 9.93 -4.32
C VAL A 172 19.46 9.25 -4.82
N VAL A 173 19.56 8.52 -5.92
CA VAL A 173 18.53 7.60 -6.41
C VAL A 173 18.87 6.21 -5.90
N ARG A 174 17.98 5.61 -5.13
CA ARG A 174 18.12 4.24 -4.67
C ARG A 174 17.21 3.32 -5.48
N ILE A 175 17.77 2.24 -5.98
CA ILE A 175 17.03 1.18 -6.67
C ILE A 175 17.15 -0.08 -5.81
N ASP A 176 16.03 -0.55 -5.30
CA ASP A 176 15.95 -1.73 -4.45
C ASP A 176 14.67 -2.53 -4.71
N GLY A 177 14.42 -3.57 -3.93
CA GLY A 177 13.24 -4.41 -4.10
C GLY A 177 13.54 -5.73 -4.75
N ALA A 178 12.81 -6.05 -5.81
CA ALA A 178 13.01 -7.25 -6.64
C ALA A 178 14.24 -7.07 -7.55
N VAL A 179 15.41 -6.89 -6.93
CA VAL A 179 16.73 -6.75 -7.59
C VAL A 179 17.73 -7.71 -6.95
N VAL A 180 18.69 -8.16 -7.72
CA VAL A 180 19.74 -9.06 -7.21
C VAL A 180 20.55 -8.36 -6.12
N GLN A 181 20.88 -7.09 -6.32
CA GLN A 181 21.60 -6.27 -5.35
C GLN A 181 21.10 -4.83 -5.41
N PRO A 182 20.67 -4.22 -4.28
CA PRO A 182 20.30 -2.82 -4.23
C PRO A 182 21.45 -1.90 -4.64
N VAL A 183 21.13 -0.84 -5.39
CA VAL A 183 22.09 0.15 -5.89
C VAL A 183 21.67 1.54 -5.47
N SER A 184 22.64 2.37 -5.07
CA SER A 184 22.43 3.79 -4.79
C SER A 184 23.28 4.62 -5.76
N LEU A 185 22.65 5.51 -6.50
CA LEU A 185 23.29 6.32 -7.53
C LEU A 185 23.26 7.79 -7.10
N THR A 186 24.43 8.38 -6.93
CA THR A 186 24.55 9.82 -6.72
C THR A 186 24.29 10.57 -8.01
N ARG A 187 24.03 11.89 -7.93
CA ARG A 187 23.91 12.76 -9.10
C ARG A 187 25.17 12.67 -10.01
N ALA A 188 26.33 12.57 -9.42
CA ALA A 188 27.58 12.38 -10.19
C ALA A 188 27.60 11.04 -10.93
N ALA A 189 27.11 9.98 -10.31
CA ALA A 189 27.01 8.66 -10.96
C ALA A 189 25.96 8.67 -12.09
N LEU A 190 24.83 9.34 -11.91
CA LEU A 190 23.83 9.54 -12.96
C LEU A 190 24.40 10.27 -14.18
N ALA A 191 25.21 11.30 -13.96
CA ALA A 191 25.86 12.06 -15.03
C ALA A 191 26.90 11.24 -15.83
N GLN A 192 27.36 10.12 -15.30
CA GLN A 192 28.31 9.21 -15.93
C GLN A 192 27.65 8.10 -16.76
N LEU A 193 26.31 8.02 -16.75
CA LEU A 193 25.60 7.04 -17.56
C LEU A 193 25.84 7.27 -19.06
N PRO A 194 25.69 6.23 -19.91
CA PRO A 194 25.85 6.37 -21.35
C PRO A 194 24.99 7.50 -21.93
N GLN A 195 25.53 8.27 -22.88
CA GLN A 195 24.83 9.39 -23.53
C GLN A 195 23.42 9.03 -24.04
N ALA A 196 23.24 7.79 -24.50
CA ALA A 196 21.93 7.30 -24.97
C ALA A 196 20.86 7.29 -23.88
N GLN A 197 21.22 7.31 -22.61
CA GLN A 197 20.29 7.35 -21.48
C GLN A 197 19.93 8.77 -21.08
N HIS A 198 20.65 9.78 -21.58
CA HIS A 198 20.37 11.17 -21.27
C HIS A 198 19.32 11.77 -22.21
N VAL A 199 18.44 12.56 -21.63
CA VAL A 199 17.54 13.46 -22.36
C VAL A 199 17.98 14.88 -22.03
N GLU A 200 18.70 15.51 -22.96
CA GLU A 200 19.33 16.82 -22.76
C GLU A 200 18.32 17.96 -22.69
N ASP A 201 17.16 17.79 -23.35
CA ASP A 201 16.06 18.73 -23.32
C ASP A 201 14.73 18.00 -23.31
N ILE A 202 14.06 18.02 -22.16
CA ILE A 202 12.75 17.38 -22.00
C ILE A 202 11.62 18.12 -22.70
N SER A 203 11.83 19.37 -23.15
CA SER A 203 10.80 20.15 -23.86
C SER A 203 10.32 19.47 -25.15
N GLN A 204 11.13 18.61 -25.73
CA GLN A 204 10.76 17.80 -26.89
C GLN A 204 9.71 16.72 -26.56
N LEU A 205 9.66 16.27 -25.30
CA LEU A 205 8.72 15.27 -24.79
C LEU A 205 7.59 15.92 -23.98
N MET A 206 7.91 17.00 -23.28
CA MET A 206 7.01 17.74 -22.38
C MET A 206 7.14 19.24 -22.67
N PRO A 207 6.39 19.81 -23.63
CA PRO A 207 6.58 21.19 -24.11
C PRO A 207 6.48 22.29 -23.04
N SER A 208 5.82 22.01 -21.93
CA SER A 208 5.67 22.94 -20.80
C SER A 208 6.85 22.94 -19.83
N MET A 209 7.85 22.07 -20.02
CA MET A 209 8.96 21.90 -19.08
C MET A 209 10.29 22.02 -19.82
N ARG A 210 11.28 22.65 -19.20
CA ARG A 210 12.66 22.71 -19.70
C ARG A 210 13.58 22.07 -18.65
N GLY A 211 14.45 21.16 -19.08
CA GLY A 211 15.34 20.51 -18.14
C GLY A 211 15.96 19.24 -18.73
N ARG A 212 16.70 18.55 -17.89
CA ARG A 212 17.43 17.33 -18.26
C ARG A 212 16.96 16.14 -17.46
N ALA A 213 16.89 14.98 -18.10
CA ALA A 213 16.43 13.75 -17.48
C ALA A 213 17.30 12.54 -17.87
N ILE A 214 17.16 11.46 -17.10
CA ILE A 214 17.68 10.14 -17.41
C ILE A 214 16.51 9.23 -17.77
N ARG A 215 16.67 8.40 -18.78
CA ARG A 215 15.71 7.33 -19.10
C ARG A 215 15.76 6.25 -18.01
N VAL A 216 14.61 5.93 -17.44
CA VAL A 216 14.50 4.91 -16.38
C VAL A 216 14.95 3.53 -16.87
N ASN A 217 14.79 3.23 -18.15
CA ASN A 217 15.28 1.98 -18.73
C ASN A 217 16.75 1.71 -18.39
N GLY A 218 17.64 2.70 -18.60
CA GLY A 218 19.04 2.55 -18.28
C GLY A 218 19.35 2.39 -16.79
N LEU A 219 18.51 2.94 -15.93
CA LEU A 219 18.64 2.77 -14.48
C LEU A 219 18.24 1.36 -14.03
N LEU A 220 17.22 0.77 -14.65
CA LEU A 220 16.71 -0.56 -14.31
C LEU A 220 17.66 -1.70 -14.73
N ASP A 221 18.57 -1.44 -15.64
CA ASP A 221 19.56 -2.44 -16.09
C ASP A 221 20.78 -2.54 -15.15
N ILE A 222 20.98 -1.53 -14.27
CA ILE A 222 22.15 -1.49 -13.37
C ILE A 222 22.06 -2.56 -12.26
N PRO A 223 20.95 -2.72 -11.52
CA PRO A 223 20.88 -3.61 -10.36
C PRO A 223 20.62 -5.08 -10.68
N ALA A 224 20.48 -5.48 -11.95
CA ALA A 224 19.98 -6.77 -12.36
C ALA A 224 18.66 -7.16 -11.67
N LEU A 225 17.54 -7.02 -12.38
CA LEU A 225 16.21 -7.29 -11.85
C LEU A 225 16.01 -8.77 -11.57
N ALA A 226 15.21 -9.10 -10.55
CA ALA A 226 14.74 -10.45 -10.31
C ALA A 226 13.81 -10.91 -11.46
N VAL A 227 13.72 -12.22 -11.68
CA VAL A 227 12.97 -12.81 -12.80
C VAL A 227 11.45 -12.51 -12.72
N ASP A 228 10.95 -12.30 -11.53
CA ASP A 228 9.55 -12.03 -11.22
C ASP A 228 9.24 -10.53 -11.04
N ALA A 229 10.19 -9.64 -11.32
CA ALA A 229 9.97 -8.21 -11.25
C ALA A 229 9.03 -7.78 -12.39
N ASP A 230 7.85 -7.27 -12.05
CA ASP A 230 6.79 -6.88 -12.99
C ASP A 230 6.39 -5.40 -12.89
N HIS A 231 6.73 -4.73 -11.79
CA HIS A 231 6.39 -3.33 -11.53
C HIS A 231 7.56 -2.53 -10.99
N VAL A 232 7.49 -1.22 -11.20
CA VAL A 232 8.41 -0.21 -10.62
C VAL A 232 7.57 0.80 -9.86
N THR A 233 7.92 1.04 -8.60
CA THR A 233 7.30 2.10 -7.80
C THR A 233 8.33 3.18 -7.53
N PHE A 234 7.99 4.41 -7.89
CA PHE A 234 8.77 5.60 -7.60
C PHE A 234 8.27 6.19 -6.28
N HIS A 235 9.18 6.50 -5.38
CA HIS A 235 8.89 7.14 -4.11
C HIS A 235 9.62 8.48 -4.03
N SER A 236 8.93 9.54 -3.58
CA SER A 236 9.61 10.77 -3.19
C SER A 236 10.43 10.55 -1.93
N VAL A 237 11.52 11.30 -1.77
CA VAL A 237 12.43 11.21 -0.60
C VAL A 237 11.67 11.46 0.72
N ASP A 238 10.67 12.34 0.71
CA ASP A 238 9.85 12.66 1.89
C ASP A 238 8.70 11.65 2.12
N GLY A 239 8.59 10.61 1.29
CA GLY A 239 7.58 9.56 1.39
C GLY A 239 6.13 10.00 1.11
N LYS A 240 5.91 11.27 0.69
CA LYS A 240 4.56 11.81 0.47
C LYS A 240 3.98 11.45 -0.88
N TYR A 241 4.82 11.05 -1.82
CA TYR A 241 4.39 10.69 -3.16
C TYR A 241 4.91 9.30 -3.52
N ALA A 242 4.06 8.50 -4.14
CA ALA A 242 4.43 7.25 -4.77
C ALA A 242 3.64 7.04 -6.06
N ALA A 243 4.29 6.54 -7.10
CA ALA A 243 3.67 6.16 -8.36
C ALA A 243 4.18 4.81 -8.81
N THR A 244 3.27 3.90 -9.16
CA THR A 244 3.60 2.56 -9.63
C THR A 244 3.27 2.42 -11.11
N LEU A 245 4.23 1.92 -11.87
CA LEU A 245 4.10 1.59 -13.29
C LEU A 245 4.43 0.11 -13.48
N THR A 246 3.91 -0.50 -14.54
CA THR A 246 4.46 -1.80 -14.96
C THR A 246 5.91 -1.64 -15.39
N LEU A 247 6.70 -2.70 -15.28
CA LEU A 247 8.10 -2.67 -15.70
C LEU A 247 8.24 -2.22 -17.17
N GLN A 248 7.33 -2.67 -18.03
CA GLN A 248 7.31 -2.27 -19.45
C GLN A 248 7.04 -0.76 -19.59
N GLN A 249 6.04 -0.21 -18.90
CA GLN A 249 5.75 1.23 -18.94
C GLN A 249 6.93 2.06 -18.42
N ALA A 250 7.56 1.61 -17.32
CA ALA A 250 8.73 2.30 -16.77
C ALA A 250 9.90 2.30 -17.76
N ARG A 251 10.12 1.20 -18.50
CA ARG A 251 11.15 1.10 -19.55
C ARG A 251 10.84 1.97 -20.75
N ASP A 252 9.59 2.01 -21.22
CA ASP A 252 9.21 2.71 -22.45
C ASP A 252 9.11 4.23 -22.25
N PHE A 253 8.58 4.68 -21.11
CA PHE A 253 8.19 6.07 -20.90
C PHE A 253 8.80 6.70 -19.65
N GLY A 254 9.43 5.92 -18.78
CA GLY A 254 9.97 6.42 -17.51
C GLY A 254 11.13 7.40 -17.72
N LEU A 255 11.00 8.58 -17.13
CA LEU A 255 12.04 9.61 -17.08
C LEU A 255 12.28 10.03 -15.63
N LEU A 256 13.55 10.05 -15.22
CA LEU A 256 13.97 10.63 -13.97
C LEU A 256 14.53 12.04 -14.25
N LEU A 257 13.79 13.06 -13.85
CA LEU A 257 14.23 14.44 -13.99
C LEU A 257 15.30 14.74 -12.93
N TYR A 258 16.42 15.33 -13.30
CA TYR A 258 17.48 15.74 -12.38
C TYR A 258 17.86 17.21 -12.46
N GLU A 259 17.35 17.93 -13.47
CA GLU A 259 17.53 19.36 -13.66
C GLU A 259 16.25 19.97 -14.24
N LEU A 260 15.85 21.14 -13.76
CA LEU A 260 14.71 21.90 -14.25
C LEU A 260 15.12 23.37 -14.39
N ASP A 261 14.83 23.99 -15.54
CA ASP A 261 15.15 25.38 -15.87
C ASP A 261 16.63 25.76 -15.64
N GLY A 262 17.54 24.80 -15.94
CA GLY A 262 18.98 24.99 -15.76
C GLY A 262 19.46 24.94 -14.30
N GLN A 263 18.57 24.57 -13.39
CA GLN A 263 18.89 24.41 -11.97
C GLN A 263 18.72 22.95 -11.55
N PRO A 264 19.60 22.43 -10.69
CA PRO A 264 19.38 21.13 -10.06
C PRO A 264 18.04 21.11 -9.35
N LEU A 265 17.29 20.00 -9.43
CA LEU A 265 16.07 19.86 -8.66
C LEU A 265 16.35 20.06 -7.17
N PRO A 266 15.53 20.85 -6.46
CA PRO A 266 15.64 20.98 -5.02
C PRO A 266 15.48 19.64 -4.35
N ASP A 267 16.18 19.44 -3.23
CA ASP A 267 16.05 18.25 -2.42
C ASP A 267 14.58 18.00 -2.07
N GLY A 268 14.08 16.79 -2.34
CA GLY A 268 12.69 16.38 -2.09
C GLY A 268 11.68 16.72 -3.19
N LYS A 269 12.12 17.15 -4.38
CA LYS A 269 11.24 17.40 -5.55
C LYS A 269 11.61 16.58 -6.79
N GLY A 270 12.39 15.53 -6.62
CA GLY A 270 12.76 14.62 -7.71
C GLY A 270 11.98 13.31 -7.66
#